data_37e2c9bdd5681fbe7744c03ca4923fbc
#
_entry.id   37e2c9bdd5681fbe7744c03ca4923fbc
#
_cell.length_a   1.000
_cell.length_b   1.000
_cell.length_c   1.000
_cell.angle_alpha   90.00
_cell.angle_beta   90.00
_cell.angle_gamma   90.00
#
_symmetry.space_group_name_H-M   'P 1'
#
loop_
_entity.id
_entity.type
_entity.pdbx_description
1 polymer ?
#
loop_
_entity_poly.entity_id
_entity_poly.type
_entity_poly.pdbx_seq_one_letter_code
_entity_poly.pdbx_strand_id
1 'polypeptide(L)'
;EMLRSLVGSEMCIRDSRKGVFNMEILDRYIHQLLDQSTPESPIWYKEESDASAPAKWNYMDGCMIKAILELYHITENSRYLEFADHFIDHFVREDGSIVSYDPEEYNLDNVNAGKTLFDLYKLTGKEKYRKGIDTVHSQILGQPRTSTGNFWHKLIYPNQIWLDGLYMALPFYMQYEVEYNGCKNCMDIIDQFKNVRQLMREPLNGLYYHAYDDSRKMFWCDRVTGLSDNFWLRALGWFSMALIDTMEIMPDSLMEQRTELNTIYRELIDAMLPYQDEAAGMWYQVVNRGGISPNYLETSGSAIFAYAIMKSVRLGYLPDTYLPFGEKAFQGICDKYLSEENGELQLDGICLVAGLGNTENREGTFEYYMREPIVKNEAKGIAPLILAYIEILMRK
;
A
#
# COMPACT_ATOMS: atom_id res chain seq x y z
N GLU A 1 39.60 -17.02 21.20
CA GLU A 1 39.37 -15.69 20.57
C GLU A 1 39.42 -15.76 19.05
N MET A 2 40.36 -16.51 18.44
CA MET A 2 40.51 -16.61 16.97
C MET A 2 39.31 -17.30 16.27
N LEU A 3 38.65 -18.28 16.90
CA LEU A 3 37.46 -18.96 16.38
C LEU A 3 36.19 -18.10 16.38
N ARG A 4 36.03 -17.14 17.30
CA ARG A 4 34.89 -16.21 17.34
C ARG A 4 35.02 -15.13 16.25
N SER A 5 36.25 -14.73 15.90
CA SER A 5 36.49 -13.74 14.82
C SER A 5 36.20 -14.33 13.43
N LEU A 6 36.52 -15.61 13.21
CA LEU A 6 36.25 -16.27 11.91
C LEU A 6 34.75 -16.53 11.68
N VAL A 7 34.00 -16.92 12.70
CA VAL A 7 32.56 -17.13 12.60
C VAL A 7 31.81 -15.81 12.33
N GLY A 8 32.25 -14.70 12.94
CA GLY A 8 31.68 -13.37 12.69
C GLY A 8 31.94 -12.88 11.25
N SER A 9 33.15 -13.12 10.72
CA SER A 9 33.50 -12.71 9.35
C SER A 9 32.81 -13.56 8.27
N GLU A 10 32.66 -14.86 8.47
CA GLU A 10 31.95 -15.73 7.54
C GLU A 10 30.43 -15.46 7.54
N MET A 11 29.84 -15.11 8.68
CA MET A 11 28.43 -14.72 8.77
C MET A 11 28.19 -13.37 8.07
N CYS A 12 29.03 -12.35 8.27
CA CYS A 12 28.94 -11.09 7.55
C CYS A 12 29.13 -11.24 6.02
N ILE A 13 30.04 -12.11 5.57
CA ILE A 13 30.27 -12.35 4.14
C ILE A 13 29.09 -13.14 3.52
N ARG A 14 28.48 -14.06 4.27
CA ARG A 14 27.31 -14.84 3.83
C ARG A 14 26.08 -13.96 3.73
N ASP A 15 25.87 -13.06 4.68
CA ASP A 15 24.77 -12.11 4.68
C ASP A 15 24.92 -11.05 3.57
N SER A 16 26.15 -10.55 3.33
CA SER A 16 26.41 -9.61 2.24
C SER A 16 26.20 -10.26 0.85
N ARG A 17 26.59 -11.54 0.67
CA ARG A 17 26.35 -12.29 -0.58
C ARG A 17 24.87 -12.58 -0.80
N LYS A 18 24.12 -12.93 0.24
CA LYS A 18 22.65 -13.11 0.15
C LYS A 18 21.94 -11.82 -0.21
N GLY A 19 22.33 -10.70 0.41
CA GLY A 19 21.77 -9.38 0.09
C GLY A 19 22.00 -8.96 -1.35
N VAL A 20 23.21 -9.19 -1.90
CA VAL A 20 23.52 -8.93 -3.32
C VAL A 20 22.74 -9.84 -4.25
N PHE A 21 22.62 -11.13 -3.90
CA PHE A 21 21.87 -12.11 -4.70
C PHE A 21 20.39 -11.76 -4.81
N ASN A 22 19.76 -11.36 -3.71
CA ASN A 22 18.34 -10.96 -3.72
C ASN A 22 18.09 -9.72 -4.59
N MET A 23 19.05 -8.80 -4.67
CA MET A 23 18.91 -7.61 -5.49
C MET A 23 18.94 -7.91 -6.99
N GLU A 24 19.89 -8.73 -7.43
CA GLU A 24 19.96 -9.16 -8.85
C GLU A 24 18.70 -9.93 -9.28
N ILE A 25 18.14 -10.74 -8.38
CA ILE A 25 16.88 -11.47 -8.65
C ILE A 25 15.71 -10.49 -8.74
N LEU A 26 15.64 -9.49 -7.87
CA LEU A 26 14.57 -8.49 -7.91
C LEU A 26 14.64 -7.62 -9.17
N ASP A 27 15.83 -7.20 -9.60
CA ASP A 27 15.98 -6.47 -10.85
C ASP A 27 15.51 -7.32 -12.05
N ARG A 28 15.88 -8.60 -12.11
CA ARG A 28 15.38 -9.54 -13.11
C ARG A 28 13.86 -9.70 -13.05
N TYR A 29 13.32 -9.81 -11.85
CA TYR A 29 11.87 -9.95 -11.62
C TYR A 29 11.12 -8.71 -12.11
N ILE A 30 11.57 -7.52 -11.77
CA ILE A 30 10.99 -6.25 -12.23
C ILE A 30 11.02 -6.19 -13.77
N HIS A 31 12.15 -6.52 -14.38
CA HIS A 31 12.26 -6.53 -15.83
C HIS A 31 11.30 -7.55 -16.48
N GLN A 32 11.18 -8.75 -15.91
CA GLN A 32 10.20 -9.76 -16.35
C GLN A 32 8.76 -9.22 -16.29
N LEU A 33 8.39 -8.56 -15.19
CA LEU A 33 7.05 -7.96 -15.03
C LEU A 33 6.76 -6.93 -16.13
N LEU A 34 7.73 -6.06 -16.42
CA LEU A 34 7.59 -5.04 -17.48
C LEU A 34 7.49 -5.67 -18.88
N ASP A 35 8.33 -6.68 -19.17
CA ASP A 35 8.36 -7.33 -20.48
C ASP A 35 7.08 -8.12 -20.80
N GLN A 36 6.40 -8.63 -19.76
CA GLN A 36 5.21 -9.46 -19.87
C GLN A 36 3.90 -8.71 -19.66
N SER A 37 3.95 -7.39 -19.42
CA SER A 37 2.75 -6.59 -19.13
C SER A 37 2.49 -5.53 -20.19
N THR A 38 1.21 -5.37 -20.53
CA THR A 38 0.69 -4.23 -21.29
C THR A 38 -0.47 -3.59 -20.53
N PRO A 39 -0.89 -2.38 -20.90
CA PRO A 39 -2.07 -1.75 -20.28
C PRO A 39 -3.34 -2.61 -20.37
N GLU A 40 -3.49 -3.38 -21.44
CA GLU A 40 -4.64 -4.25 -21.70
C GLU A 40 -4.56 -5.58 -20.94
N SER A 41 -3.35 -6.04 -20.62
CA SER A 41 -3.12 -7.35 -20.00
C SER A 41 -1.89 -7.33 -19.09
N PRO A 42 -1.96 -6.65 -17.94
CA PRO A 42 -0.87 -6.68 -16.97
C PRO A 42 -0.84 -8.02 -16.24
N ILE A 43 0.34 -8.65 -16.13
CA ILE A 43 0.47 -9.98 -15.51
C ILE A 43 0.24 -9.95 -13.97
N TRP A 44 0.25 -8.79 -13.37
CA TRP A 44 0.02 -8.59 -11.93
C TRP A 44 -1.46 -8.42 -11.54
N TYR A 45 -2.38 -8.43 -12.51
CA TYR A 45 -3.81 -8.34 -12.23
C TYR A 45 -4.43 -9.74 -12.14
N LYS A 46 -4.83 -10.17 -10.95
CA LYS A 46 -5.32 -11.54 -10.68
C LYS A 46 -6.78 -11.60 -10.19
N GLU A 47 -7.42 -10.45 -9.96
CA GLU A 47 -8.80 -10.42 -9.44
C GLU A 47 -9.86 -10.80 -10.49
N GLU A 48 -9.65 -10.51 -11.76
CA GLU A 48 -10.57 -10.88 -12.83
C GLU A 48 -10.19 -12.22 -13.46
N SER A 49 -11.15 -13.13 -13.50
CA SER A 49 -10.98 -14.43 -14.14
C SER A 49 -11.20 -14.41 -15.66
N ASP A 50 -11.71 -13.31 -16.21
CA ASP A 50 -12.02 -13.16 -17.64
C ASP A 50 -10.94 -12.32 -18.34
N ALA A 51 -10.01 -13.00 -18.98
CA ALA A 51 -8.96 -12.38 -19.79
C ALA A 51 -9.48 -11.58 -21.00
N SER A 52 -10.77 -11.68 -21.34
CA SER A 52 -11.41 -10.93 -22.41
C SER A 52 -12.04 -9.61 -21.96
N ALA A 53 -12.08 -9.36 -20.62
CA ALA A 53 -12.60 -8.12 -20.10
C ALA A 53 -11.70 -6.94 -20.51
N PRO A 54 -12.29 -5.79 -20.92
CA PRO A 54 -11.49 -4.63 -21.27
C PRO A 54 -10.73 -4.09 -20.04
N ALA A 55 -9.51 -3.61 -20.28
CA ALA A 55 -8.70 -2.97 -19.26
C ALA A 55 -9.46 -1.83 -18.58
N LYS A 56 -9.32 -1.74 -17.26
CA LYS A 56 -10.00 -0.74 -16.44
C LYS A 56 -9.00 0.06 -15.62
N TRP A 57 -9.31 1.32 -15.41
CA TRP A 57 -8.62 2.15 -14.44
C TRP A 57 -8.84 1.58 -13.04
N ASN A 58 -7.76 1.25 -12.32
CA ASN A 58 -7.85 0.59 -11.02
C ASN A 58 -6.66 0.92 -10.13
N TYR A 59 -6.79 0.65 -8.81
CA TYR A 59 -5.74 0.96 -7.82
C TYR A 59 -4.52 0.03 -7.89
N MET A 60 -4.67 -1.20 -8.37
CA MET A 60 -3.57 -2.15 -8.46
C MET A 60 -2.53 -1.68 -9.47
N ASP A 61 -3.00 -1.25 -10.65
CA ASP A 61 -2.16 -0.61 -11.65
C ASP A 61 -1.57 0.70 -11.10
N GLY A 62 -2.38 1.48 -10.36
CA GLY A 62 -1.90 2.69 -9.68
C GLY A 62 -0.72 2.42 -8.74
N CYS A 63 -0.79 1.37 -7.92
CA CYS A 63 0.29 0.97 -7.04
C CYS A 63 1.54 0.53 -7.81
N MET A 64 1.38 -0.29 -8.85
CA MET A 64 2.49 -0.78 -9.68
C MET A 64 3.18 0.37 -10.42
N ILE A 65 2.42 1.21 -11.11
CA ILE A 65 2.99 2.32 -11.89
C ILE A 65 3.65 3.34 -10.96
N LYS A 66 3.08 3.60 -9.76
CA LYS A 66 3.77 4.45 -8.76
C LYS A 66 5.11 3.86 -8.33
N ALA A 67 5.19 2.57 -8.06
CA ALA A 67 6.45 1.91 -7.71
C ALA A 67 7.48 1.96 -8.86
N ILE A 68 7.02 1.83 -10.12
CA ILE A 68 7.89 1.96 -11.31
C ILE A 68 8.40 3.39 -11.49
N LEU A 69 7.57 4.40 -11.23
CA LEU A 69 7.99 5.81 -11.26
C LEU A 69 9.01 6.12 -10.14
N GLU A 70 8.85 5.54 -8.96
CA GLU A 70 9.85 5.67 -7.90
C GLU A 70 11.20 5.01 -8.29
N LEU A 71 11.19 3.88 -9.00
CA LEU A 71 12.41 3.31 -9.58
C LEU A 71 13.06 4.26 -10.59
N TYR A 72 12.26 4.93 -11.43
CA TYR A 72 12.79 5.94 -12.34
C TYR A 72 13.49 7.08 -11.58
N HIS A 73 12.85 7.60 -10.54
CA HIS A 73 13.42 8.71 -9.75
C HIS A 73 14.79 8.38 -9.14
N ILE A 74 15.06 7.11 -8.83
CA ILE A 74 16.33 6.70 -8.22
C ILE A 74 17.36 6.28 -9.25
N THR A 75 16.95 5.60 -10.32
CA THR A 75 17.86 4.99 -11.27
C THR A 75 18.09 5.83 -12.52
N GLU A 76 17.22 6.80 -12.79
CA GLU A 76 17.14 7.59 -14.03
C GLU A 76 17.06 6.71 -15.31
N ASN A 77 16.70 5.43 -15.18
CA ASN A 77 16.54 4.52 -16.31
C ASN A 77 15.24 4.85 -17.07
N SER A 78 15.39 5.38 -18.28
CA SER A 78 14.28 5.85 -19.12
C SER A 78 13.23 4.78 -19.39
N ARG A 79 13.60 3.49 -19.36
CA ARG A 79 12.69 2.37 -19.53
C ARG A 79 11.52 2.40 -18.55
N TYR A 80 11.77 2.78 -17.30
CA TYR A 80 10.72 2.85 -16.27
C TYR A 80 9.74 3.98 -16.56
N LEU A 81 10.24 5.16 -16.95
CA LEU A 81 9.37 6.28 -17.34
C LEU A 81 8.59 5.98 -18.61
N GLU A 82 9.24 5.44 -19.65
CA GLU A 82 8.61 5.08 -20.90
C GLU A 82 7.49 4.05 -20.69
N PHE A 83 7.73 3.05 -19.84
CA PHE A 83 6.72 2.05 -19.48
C PHE A 83 5.55 2.68 -18.73
N ALA A 84 5.81 3.47 -17.70
CA ALA A 84 4.78 4.12 -16.87
C ALA A 84 3.94 5.10 -17.70
N ASP A 85 4.59 5.91 -18.53
CA ASP A 85 3.93 6.87 -19.42
C ASP A 85 3.04 6.14 -20.46
N HIS A 86 3.57 5.11 -21.13
CA HIS A 86 2.79 4.32 -22.08
C HIS A 86 1.58 3.65 -21.42
N PHE A 87 1.76 3.11 -20.21
CA PHE A 87 0.70 2.42 -19.48
C PHE A 87 -0.45 3.36 -19.11
N ILE A 88 -0.15 4.50 -18.53
CA ILE A 88 -1.15 5.49 -18.10
C ILE A 88 -1.75 6.26 -19.28
N ASP A 89 -0.96 6.51 -20.33
CA ASP A 89 -1.40 7.18 -21.57
C ASP A 89 -2.57 6.46 -22.24
N HIS A 90 -2.63 5.14 -22.12
CA HIS A 90 -3.73 4.29 -22.61
C HIS A 90 -5.07 4.67 -21.98
N PHE A 91 -5.10 5.08 -20.72
CA PHE A 91 -6.32 5.39 -20.00
C PHE A 91 -6.71 6.86 -20.05
N VAL A 92 -5.78 7.80 -20.15
CA VAL A 92 -6.04 9.23 -20.04
C VAL A 92 -6.18 9.88 -21.42
N ARG A 93 -7.35 10.47 -21.71
CA ARG A 93 -7.64 11.17 -22.96
C ARG A 93 -7.18 12.63 -22.93
N GLU A 94 -7.09 13.26 -24.09
CA GLU A 94 -6.63 14.66 -24.26
C GLU A 94 -7.48 15.70 -23.50
N ASP A 95 -8.72 15.38 -23.23
CA ASP A 95 -9.62 16.23 -22.45
C ASP A 95 -9.51 16.02 -20.93
N GLY A 96 -8.69 15.02 -20.49
CA GLY A 96 -8.51 14.64 -19.11
C GLY A 96 -9.51 13.61 -18.60
N SER A 97 -10.45 13.17 -19.45
CA SER A 97 -11.31 12.04 -19.09
C SER A 97 -10.50 10.73 -19.03
N ILE A 98 -10.89 9.83 -18.16
CA ILE A 98 -10.17 8.58 -17.90
C ILE A 98 -11.06 7.41 -18.28
N VAL A 99 -10.54 6.50 -19.10
CA VAL A 99 -11.27 5.30 -19.57
C VAL A 99 -11.71 4.46 -18.37
N SER A 100 -12.98 4.05 -18.37
CA SER A 100 -13.60 3.24 -17.30
C SER A 100 -13.64 3.89 -15.91
N TYR A 101 -13.37 5.16 -15.79
CA TYR A 101 -13.45 5.92 -14.53
C TYR A 101 -14.62 6.88 -14.56
N ASP A 102 -15.51 6.74 -13.59
CA ASP A 102 -16.61 7.66 -13.34
C ASP A 102 -16.47 8.23 -11.91
N PRO A 103 -16.22 9.55 -11.77
CA PRO A 103 -16.13 10.17 -10.45
C PRO A 103 -17.39 10.01 -9.59
N GLU A 104 -18.57 9.83 -10.20
CA GLU A 104 -19.85 9.70 -9.49
C GLU A 104 -20.07 8.28 -8.92
N GLU A 105 -19.24 7.29 -9.28
CA GLU A 105 -19.21 6.01 -8.57
C GLU A 105 -18.73 6.15 -7.13
N TYR A 106 -18.05 7.26 -6.83
CA TYR A 106 -17.48 7.52 -5.50
C TYR A 106 -16.75 6.32 -4.91
N ASN A 107 -15.91 5.69 -5.71
CA ASN A 107 -15.06 4.58 -5.32
C ASN A 107 -13.65 5.08 -5.03
N LEU A 108 -13.23 5.12 -3.76
CA LEU A 108 -11.91 5.62 -3.37
C LEU A 108 -10.75 4.82 -3.99
N ASP A 109 -10.94 3.52 -4.26
CA ASP A 109 -9.91 2.72 -4.90
C ASP A 109 -9.47 3.33 -6.24
N ASN A 110 -10.42 3.88 -6.99
CA ASN A 110 -10.15 4.48 -8.31
C ASN A 110 -9.37 5.80 -8.22
N VAL A 111 -9.34 6.47 -7.06
CA VAL A 111 -8.51 7.67 -6.83
C VAL A 111 -7.02 7.33 -6.79
N ASN A 112 -6.66 6.13 -6.32
CA ASN A 112 -5.27 5.73 -6.08
C ASN A 112 -4.38 5.90 -7.31
N ALA A 113 -4.82 5.43 -8.47
CA ALA A 113 -4.04 5.52 -9.71
C ALA A 113 -3.81 6.99 -10.15
N GLY A 114 -4.65 7.92 -9.72
CA GLY A 114 -4.47 9.36 -9.94
C GLY A 114 -3.16 9.92 -9.37
N LYS A 115 -2.54 9.26 -8.38
CA LYS A 115 -1.24 9.66 -7.83
C LYS A 115 -0.13 9.64 -8.89
N THR A 116 -0.21 8.74 -9.86
CA THR A 116 0.77 8.61 -10.94
C THR A 116 0.76 9.81 -11.89
N LEU A 117 -0.37 10.48 -12.01
CA LEU A 117 -0.55 11.62 -12.92
C LEU A 117 0.30 12.82 -12.54
N PHE A 118 0.58 13.04 -11.24
CA PHE A 118 1.42 14.15 -10.79
C PHE A 118 2.86 14.00 -11.31
N ASP A 119 3.46 12.81 -11.13
CA ASP A 119 4.81 12.52 -11.60
C ASP A 119 4.87 12.58 -13.13
N LEU A 120 3.92 11.94 -13.81
CA LEU A 120 3.88 11.93 -15.27
C LEU A 120 3.69 13.33 -15.86
N TYR A 121 2.85 14.18 -15.25
CA TYR A 121 2.73 15.58 -15.69
C TYR A 121 4.04 16.34 -15.55
N LYS A 122 4.71 16.23 -14.39
CA LYS A 122 6.00 16.89 -14.13
C LYS A 122 7.11 16.41 -15.06
N LEU A 123 7.15 15.12 -15.37
CA LEU A 123 8.21 14.51 -16.16
C LEU A 123 8.01 14.65 -17.68
N THR A 124 6.76 14.62 -18.14
CA THR A 124 6.45 14.61 -19.58
C THR A 124 5.88 15.93 -20.11
N GLY A 125 5.29 16.77 -19.25
CA GLY A 125 4.60 17.99 -19.63
C GLY A 125 3.29 17.77 -20.39
N LYS A 126 2.74 16.54 -20.43
CA LYS A 126 1.48 16.25 -21.14
C LYS A 126 0.29 16.82 -20.39
N GLU A 127 -0.35 17.86 -20.95
CA GLU A 127 -1.50 18.57 -20.33
C GLU A 127 -2.68 17.66 -19.99
N LYS A 128 -2.86 16.55 -20.70
CA LYS A 128 -3.91 15.58 -20.38
C LYS A 128 -3.77 15.00 -18.96
N TYR A 129 -2.55 14.82 -18.45
CA TYR A 129 -2.35 14.34 -17.09
C TYR A 129 -2.76 15.40 -16.06
N ARG A 130 -2.46 16.69 -16.31
CA ARG A 130 -2.93 17.77 -15.44
C ARG A 130 -4.47 17.83 -15.38
N LYS A 131 -5.14 17.71 -16.53
CA LYS A 131 -6.61 17.63 -16.57
C LYS A 131 -7.14 16.36 -15.90
N GLY A 132 -6.45 15.21 -16.07
CA GLY A 132 -6.78 13.97 -15.39
C GLY A 132 -6.72 14.09 -13.86
N ILE A 133 -5.73 14.82 -13.33
CA ILE A 133 -5.65 15.14 -11.90
C ILE A 133 -6.93 15.88 -11.45
N ASP A 134 -7.40 16.88 -12.21
CA ASP A 134 -8.63 17.60 -11.89
C ASP A 134 -9.87 16.71 -11.97
N THR A 135 -9.90 15.78 -12.93
CA THR A 135 -10.97 14.77 -13.06
C THR A 135 -11.03 13.89 -11.81
N VAL A 136 -9.88 13.37 -11.34
CA VAL A 136 -9.84 12.55 -10.12
C VAL A 136 -10.18 13.39 -8.88
N HIS A 137 -9.70 14.63 -8.80
CA HIS A 137 -10.02 15.50 -7.67
C HIS A 137 -11.52 15.85 -7.61
N SER A 138 -12.23 15.90 -8.74
CA SER A 138 -13.68 16.15 -8.74
C SER A 138 -14.46 15.11 -7.94
N GLN A 139 -14.02 13.84 -7.93
CA GLN A 139 -14.60 12.81 -7.07
C GLN A 139 -14.42 13.17 -5.59
N ILE A 140 -13.23 13.62 -5.17
CA ILE A 140 -12.93 13.97 -3.77
C ILE A 140 -13.91 15.04 -3.24
N LEU A 141 -14.24 16.02 -4.08
CA LEU A 141 -15.17 17.10 -3.70
C LEU A 141 -16.59 16.60 -3.42
N GLY A 142 -17.03 15.56 -4.13
CA GLY A 142 -18.37 14.99 -3.99
C GLY A 142 -18.42 13.72 -3.11
N GLN A 143 -17.28 13.21 -2.66
CA GLN A 143 -17.22 11.93 -1.92
C GLN A 143 -18.12 11.96 -0.68
N PRO A 144 -19.08 11.03 -0.55
CA PRO A 144 -19.93 10.92 0.63
C PRO A 144 -19.12 10.74 1.93
N ARG A 145 -19.68 11.23 3.05
CA ARG A 145 -18.98 11.24 4.34
C ARG A 145 -19.82 10.62 5.45
N THR A 146 -19.12 10.06 6.42
CA THR A 146 -19.70 9.64 7.70
C THR A 146 -20.07 10.85 8.57
N SER A 147 -20.76 10.61 9.67
CA SER A 147 -21.10 11.66 10.66
C SER A 147 -19.87 12.35 11.27
N THR A 148 -18.72 11.69 11.27
CA THR A 148 -17.44 12.23 11.76
C THR A 148 -16.65 12.97 10.69
N GLY A 149 -17.11 12.98 9.43
CA GLY A 149 -16.47 13.68 8.33
C GLY A 149 -15.52 12.84 7.47
N ASN A 150 -15.24 11.58 7.82
CA ASN A 150 -14.44 10.70 7.00
C ASN A 150 -15.16 10.30 5.70
N PHE A 151 -14.41 10.10 4.64
CA PHE A 151 -14.96 9.57 3.40
C PHE A 151 -15.55 8.17 3.59
N TRP A 152 -16.69 7.91 2.96
CA TRP A 152 -17.09 6.53 2.72
C TRP A 152 -16.09 5.87 1.78
N HIS A 153 -15.78 4.62 2.06
CA HIS A 153 -14.85 3.89 1.20
C HIS A 153 -15.34 3.79 -0.25
N LYS A 154 -16.63 3.48 -0.42
CA LYS A 154 -17.33 3.46 -1.73
C LYS A 154 -18.80 3.84 -1.54
N LEU A 155 -19.41 4.37 -2.57
CA LEU A 155 -20.87 4.65 -2.55
C LEU A 155 -21.68 3.39 -2.26
N ILE A 156 -21.26 2.24 -2.79
CA ILE A 156 -21.90 0.93 -2.55
C ILE A 156 -21.69 0.39 -1.13
N TYR A 157 -20.83 1.02 -0.32
CA TYR A 157 -20.58 0.74 1.09
C TYR A 157 -20.91 1.97 1.94
N PRO A 158 -22.21 2.36 2.03
CA PRO A 158 -22.58 3.60 2.68
C PRO A 158 -22.22 3.60 4.16
N ASN A 159 -21.79 4.76 4.66
CA ASN A 159 -21.38 5.00 6.05
C ASN A 159 -20.15 4.20 6.53
N GLN A 160 -19.35 3.63 5.63
CA GLN A 160 -18.23 2.77 6.02
C GLN A 160 -16.88 3.48 5.81
N ILE A 161 -16.05 3.43 6.85
CA ILE A 161 -14.62 3.78 6.80
C ILE A 161 -13.83 2.48 6.76
N TRP A 162 -12.98 2.30 5.76
CA TRP A 162 -12.01 1.22 5.70
C TRP A 162 -10.61 1.82 5.75
N LEU A 163 -9.67 1.16 6.44
CA LEU A 163 -8.28 1.62 6.48
C LEU A 163 -7.67 1.76 5.09
N ASP A 164 -8.07 0.88 4.17
CA ASP A 164 -7.69 0.88 2.75
C ASP A 164 -8.01 2.23 2.08
N GLY A 165 -9.21 2.76 2.32
CA GLY A 165 -9.67 4.01 1.72
C GLY A 165 -8.80 5.22 2.06
N LEU A 166 -8.14 5.22 3.22
CA LEU A 166 -7.23 6.30 3.58
C LEU A 166 -6.02 6.32 2.64
N TYR A 167 -5.43 5.16 2.32
CA TYR A 167 -4.33 5.10 1.36
C TYR A 167 -4.78 5.39 -0.07
N MET A 168 -5.97 4.92 -0.42
CA MET A 168 -6.49 5.13 -1.77
C MET A 168 -6.66 6.61 -2.09
N ALA A 169 -7.10 7.43 -1.14
CA ALA A 169 -7.48 8.81 -1.40
C ALA A 169 -6.56 9.87 -0.77
N LEU A 170 -6.14 9.73 0.49
CA LEU A 170 -5.59 10.87 1.23
C LEU A 170 -4.21 11.34 0.75
N PRO A 171 -3.26 10.48 0.31
CA PRO A 171 -2.02 10.97 -0.31
C PRO A 171 -2.26 11.75 -1.60
N PHE A 172 -3.19 11.29 -2.47
CA PHE A 172 -3.59 12.04 -3.67
C PHE A 172 -4.21 13.39 -3.29
N TYR A 173 -5.13 13.40 -2.32
CA TYR A 173 -5.81 14.61 -1.87
C TYR A 173 -4.81 15.61 -1.27
N MET A 174 -3.88 15.17 -0.43
CA MET A 174 -2.83 16.02 0.13
C MET A 174 -1.96 16.61 -0.97
N GLN A 175 -1.54 15.83 -1.95
CA GLN A 175 -0.72 16.30 -3.05
C GLN A 175 -1.45 17.36 -3.89
N TYR A 176 -2.74 17.16 -4.20
CA TYR A 176 -3.54 18.15 -4.88
C TYR A 176 -3.65 19.47 -4.10
N GLU A 177 -3.95 19.37 -2.80
CA GLU A 177 -4.08 20.54 -1.93
C GLU A 177 -2.79 21.35 -1.85
N VAL A 178 -1.65 20.69 -1.75
CA VAL A 178 -0.35 21.35 -1.67
C VAL A 178 0.04 21.97 -3.00
N GLU A 179 -0.13 21.26 -4.12
CA GLU A 179 0.36 21.73 -5.42
C GLU A 179 -0.58 22.70 -6.12
N TYR A 180 -1.91 22.55 -5.96
CA TYR A 180 -2.87 23.29 -6.76
C TYR A 180 -3.92 24.08 -5.99
N ASN A 181 -4.11 23.82 -4.68
CA ASN A 181 -5.20 24.44 -3.93
C ASN A 181 -4.73 25.30 -2.73
N GLY A 182 -3.42 25.49 -2.56
CA GLY A 182 -2.87 26.30 -1.46
C GLY A 182 -3.22 25.76 -0.08
N CYS A 183 -3.35 24.43 0.06
CA CYS A 183 -3.61 23.72 1.31
C CYS A 183 -4.92 24.11 2.01
N LYS A 184 -5.95 24.51 1.27
CA LYS A 184 -7.25 24.95 1.84
C LYS A 184 -7.94 23.85 2.64
N ASN A 185 -7.79 22.59 2.23
CA ASN A 185 -8.44 21.45 2.85
C ASN A 185 -7.43 20.48 3.51
N CYS A 186 -6.17 20.89 3.73
CA CYS A 186 -5.17 20.03 4.38
C CYS A 186 -5.64 19.57 5.77
N MET A 187 -6.37 20.41 6.52
CA MET A 187 -6.89 20.04 7.84
C MET A 187 -7.95 18.95 7.76
N ASP A 188 -8.81 18.94 6.74
CA ASP A 188 -9.78 17.87 6.51
C ASP A 188 -9.10 16.49 6.38
N ILE A 189 -7.96 16.44 5.68
CA ILE A 189 -7.18 15.22 5.52
C ILE A 189 -6.62 14.74 6.87
N ILE A 190 -6.05 15.67 7.63
CA ILE A 190 -5.48 15.39 8.95
C ILE A 190 -6.55 14.89 9.93
N ASP A 191 -7.72 15.53 9.93
CA ASP A 191 -8.83 15.14 10.79
C ASP A 191 -9.36 13.74 10.46
N GLN A 192 -9.34 13.30 9.20
CA GLN A 192 -9.72 11.95 8.84
C GLN A 192 -8.78 10.89 9.47
N PHE A 193 -7.48 11.14 9.53
CA PHE A 193 -6.54 10.26 10.24
C PHE A 193 -6.80 10.24 11.76
N LYS A 194 -7.04 11.40 12.35
CA LYS A 194 -7.32 11.55 13.78
C LYS A 194 -8.63 10.84 14.18
N ASN A 195 -9.66 10.95 13.35
CA ASN A 195 -10.93 10.26 13.54
C ASN A 195 -10.75 8.74 13.50
N VAL A 196 -9.97 8.23 12.55
CA VAL A 196 -9.66 6.79 12.48
C VAL A 196 -8.93 6.32 13.74
N ARG A 197 -7.95 7.09 14.25
CA ARG A 197 -7.29 6.77 15.51
C ARG A 197 -8.28 6.69 16.67
N GLN A 198 -9.23 7.61 16.73
CA GLN A 198 -10.23 7.65 17.80
C GLN A 198 -11.25 6.52 17.68
N LEU A 199 -11.71 6.21 16.47
CA LEU A 199 -12.82 5.28 16.23
C LEU A 199 -12.37 3.82 16.11
N MET A 200 -11.21 3.56 15.50
CA MET A 200 -10.86 2.24 15.02
C MET A 200 -9.67 1.60 15.75
N ARG A 201 -9.00 2.32 16.66
CA ARG A 201 -7.88 1.77 17.40
C ARG A 201 -8.35 0.96 18.61
N GLU A 202 -7.84 -0.28 18.73
CA GLU A 202 -8.05 -1.12 19.92
C GLU A 202 -7.16 -0.62 21.08
N PRO A 203 -7.74 -0.20 22.21
CA PRO A 203 -6.97 0.37 23.32
C PRO A 203 -5.97 -0.58 23.99
N LEU A 204 -6.25 -1.90 23.98
CA LEU A 204 -5.46 -2.89 24.69
C LEU A 204 -4.16 -3.24 23.98
N ASN A 205 -4.18 -3.34 22.64
CA ASN A 205 -3.03 -3.77 21.86
C ASN A 205 -2.52 -2.71 20.86
N GLY A 206 -3.27 -1.64 20.67
CA GLY A 206 -2.90 -0.54 19.76
C GLY A 206 -3.11 -0.80 18.28
N LEU A 207 -3.58 -1.98 17.89
CA LEU A 207 -3.90 -2.31 16.49
C LEU A 207 -5.18 -1.60 16.07
N TYR A 208 -5.41 -1.54 14.74
CA TYR A 208 -6.61 -0.95 14.17
C TYR A 208 -7.46 -2.02 13.49
N TYR A 209 -8.76 -1.96 13.72
CA TYR A 209 -9.73 -2.81 13.04
C TYR A 209 -9.79 -2.48 11.54
N HIS A 210 -10.11 -3.46 10.69
CA HIS A 210 -10.12 -3.30 9.24
C HIS A 210 -11.08 -2.19 8.79
N ALA A 211 -12.29 -2.17 9.34
CA ALA A 211 -13.32 -1.21 8.96
C ALA A 211 -14.23 -0.82 10.13
N TYR A 212 -14.94 0.30 9.93
CA TYR A 212 -15.94 0.86 10.83
C TYR A 212 -17.21 1.20 10.03
N ASP A 213 -18.38 0.80 10.54
CA ASP A 213 -19.68 1.20 10.02
C ASP A 213 -20.34 2.20 10.96
N ASP A 214 -20.41 3.47 10.56
CA ASP A 214 -21.01 4.56 11.32
C ASP A 214 -22.52 4.32 11.58
N SER A 215 -23.19 3.62 10.68
CA SER A 215 -24.59 3.24 10.84
C SER A 215 -24.81 2.09 11.81
N ARG A 216 -23.79 1.27 12.08
CA ARG A 216 -23.80 0.06 12.92
C ARG A 216 -24.84 -0.99 12.46
N LYS A 217 -25.13 -1.02 11.16
CA LYS A 217 -26.17 -1.91 10.58
C LYS A 217 -25.61 -3.04 9.75
N MET A 218 -24.36 -2.98 9.37
CA MET A 218 -23.73 -4.03 8.58
C MET A 218 -23.58 -5.31 9.40
N PHE A 219 -23.78 -6.46 8.75
CA PHE A 219 -23.76 -7.76 9.43
C PHE A 219 -22.37 -8.13 9.97
N TRP A 220 -21.30 -7.58 9.39
CA TRP A 220 -19.92 -7.82 9.77
C TRP A 220 -19.46 -6.95 10.95
N CYS A 221 -20.18 -5.92 11.35
CA CYS A 221 -19.77 -5.03 12.43
C CYS A 221 -20.44 -5.35 13.76
N ASP A 222 -19.75 -5.07 14.84
CA ASP A 222 -20.33 -5.04 16.18
C ASP A 222 -21.38 -3.93 16.28
N ARG A 223 -22.54 -4.26 16.82
CA ARG A 223 -23.70 -3.35 16.88
C ARG A 223 -23.56 -2.19 17.87
N VAL A 224 -22.62 -2.27 18.79
CA VAL A 224 -22.35 -1.23 19.78
C VAL A 224 -21.26 -0.30 19.31
N THR A 225 -20.16 -0.86 18.81
CA THR A 225 -18.96 -0.10 18.42
C THR A 225 -18.95 0.30 16.95
N GLY A 226 -19.58 -0.49 16.05
CA GLY A 226 -19.49 -0.32 14.61
C GLY A 226 -18.23 -0.94 13.98
N LEU A 227 -17.37 -1.57 14.77
CA LEU A 227 -16.08 -2.11 14.33
C LEU A 227 -16.21 -3.50 13.71
N SER A 228 -15.34 -3.82 12.76
CA SER A 228 -15.15 -5.19 12.27
C SER A 228 -14.43 -6.04 13.33
N ASP A 229 -14.40 -7.37 13.13
CA ASP A 229 -13.95 -8.31 14.18
C ASP A 229 -12.42 -8.48 14.28
N ASN A 230 -11.68 -8.35 13.18
CA ASN A 230 -10.26 -8.74 13.12
C ASN A 230 -9.31 -7.63 12.66
N PHE A 231 -8.02 -7.82 12.95
CA PHE A 231 -6.91 -6.96 12.54
C PHE A 231 -6.25 -7.56 11.30
N TRP A 232 -6.73 -7.18 10.12
CA TRP A 232 -6.20 -7.66 8.85
C TRP A 232 -4.90 -6.94 8.48
N LEU A 233 -3.86 -7.71 8.23
CA LEU A 233 -2.50 -7.19 8.03
C LEU A 233 -2.43 -6.14 6.91
N ARG A 234 -3.02 -6.42 5.74
CA ARG A 234 -2.92 -5.48 4.61
C ARG A 234 -3.67 -4.18 4.85
N ALA A 235 -4.80 -4.19 5.56
CA ALA A 235 -5.49 -2.96 5.94
C ALA A 235 -4.65 -2.08 6.87
N LEU A 236 -4.02 -2.69 7.90
CA LEU A 236 -3.05 -2.00 8.77
C LEU A 236 -1.87 -1.45 7.96
N GLY A 237 -1.40 -2.23 6.98
CA GLY A 237 -0.37 -1.80 6.04
C GLY A 237 -0.80 -0.56 5.24
N TRP A 238 -1.97 -0.59 4.62
CA TRP A 238 -2.49 0.56 3.88
C TRP A 238 -2.59 1.81 4.75
N PHE A 239 -3.02 1.66 6.00
CA PHE A 239 -3.06 2.77 6.94
C PHE A 239 -1.66 3.33 7.23
N SER A 240 -0.66 2.47 7.39
CA SER A 240 0.72 2.90 7.59
C SER A 240 1.28 3.64 6.36
N MET A 241 1.00 3.16 5.13
CA MET A 241 1.38 3.85 3.90
C MET A 241 0.65 5.18 3.74
N ALA A 242 -0.66 5.23 4.06
CA ALA A 242 -1.41 6.46 4.00
C ALA A 242 -0.78 7.55 4.87
N LEU A 243 -0.38 7.21 6.09
CA LEU A 243 0.27 8.14 7.02
C LEU A 243 1.63 8.62 6.50
N ILE A 244 2.52 7.68 6.15
CA ILE A 244 3.91 8.04 5.78
C ILE A 244 3.96 8.81 4.46
N ASP A 245 3.17 8.41 3.45
CA ASP A 245 3.15 9.06 2.15
C ASP A 245 2.48 10.45 2.23
N THR A 246 1.43 10.59 3.06
CA THR A 246 0.82 11.90 3.31
C THR A 246 1.78 12.84 4.03
N MET A 247 2.48 12.37 5.08
CA MET A 247 3.43 13.19 5.83
C MET A 247 4.61 13.68 4.98
N GLU A 248 5.09 12.88 4.03
CA GLU A 248 6.15 13.28 3.10
C GLU A 248 5.72 14.45 2.20
N ILE A 249 4.45 14.49 1.77
CA ILE A 249 3.89 15.54 0.91
C ILE A 249 3.62 16.83 1.69
N MET A 250 3.33 16.76 2.98
CA MET A 250 2.93 17.90 3.79
C MET A 250 4.00 19.01 3.79
N PRO A 251 3.61 20.30 3.60
CA PRO A 251 4.54 21.43 3.64
C PRO A 251 5.00 21.72 5.07
N ASP A 252 6.12 22.42 5.21
CA ASP A 252 6.68 22.80 6.52
C ASP A 252 5.76 23.71 7.35
N SER A 253 4.84 24.42 6.71
CA SER A 253 3.81 25.21 7.40
C SER A 253 2.85 24.35 8.24
N LEU A 254 2.80 23.04 8.00
CA LEU A 254 2.00 22.06 8.75
C LEU A 254 2.87 21.15 9.63
N MET A 255 4.01 21.62 10.13
CA MET A 255 4.93 20.82 10.94
C MET A 255 4.29 20.28 12.24
N GLU A 256 3.44 21.07 12.89
CA GLU A 256 2.72 20.64 14.11
C GLU A 256 1.79 19.46 13.79
N GLN A 257 1.00 19.57 12.72
CA GLN A 257 0.08 18.54 12.27
C GLN A 257 0.82 17.29 11.77
N ARG A 258 1.97 17.49 11.09
CA ARG A 258 2.84 16.37 10.69
C ARG A 258 3.35 15.61 11.92
N THR A 259 3.64 16.32 13.02
CA THR A 259 4.04 15.70 14.29
C THR A 259 2.90 14.90 14.93
N GLU A 260 1.66 15.41 14.83
CA GLU A 260 0.47 14.67 15.27
C GLU A 260 0.29 13.37 14.47
N LEU A 261 0.38 13.42 13.13
CA LEU A 261 0.30 12.23 12.29
C LEU A 261 1.46 11.26 12.55
N ASN A 262 2.66 11.77 12.77
CA ASN A 262 3.81 10.93 13.14
C ASN A 262 3.60 10.21 14.48
N THR A 263 2.89 10.83 15.42
CA THR A 263 2.53 10.18 16.68
C THR A 263 1.61 8.98 16.42
N ILE A 264 0.58 9.14 15.57
CA ILE A 264 -0.33 8.06 15.16
C ILE A 264 0.45 6.94 14.47
N TYR A 265 1.34 7.32 13.56
CA TYR A 265 2.18 6.38 12.83
C TYR A 265 3.08 5.55 13.75
N ARG A 266 3.79 6.21 14.68
CA ARG A 266 4.67 5.53 15.64
C ARG A 266 3.90 4.59 16.55
N GLU A 267 2.74 5.00 17.07
CA GLU A 267 1.86 4.14 17.86
C GLU A 267 1.45 2.87 17.09
N LEU A 268 1.15 2.99 15.79
CA LEU A 268 0.83 1.85 14.94
C LEU A 268 2.04 0.92 14.77
N ILE A 269 3.21 1.46 14.44
CA ILE A 269 4.41 0.65 14.27
C ILE A 269 4.77 -0.06 15.57
N ASP A 270 4.78 0.65 16.71
CA ASP A 270 5.07 0.05 18.02
C ASP A 270 4.08 -1.08 18.37
N ALA A 271 2.81 -0.93 17.98
CA ALA A 271 1.79 -1.97 18.16
C ALA A 271 2.01 -3.19 17.26
N MET A 272 2.63 -3.01 16.07
CA MET A 272 2.88 -4.08 15.10
C MET A 272 4.13 -4.91 15.44
N LEU A 273 5.18 -4.30 15.99
CA LEU A 273 6.46 -4.98 16.23
C LEU A 273 6.35 -6.26 17.09
N PRO A 274 5.53 -6.32 18.18
CA PRO A 274 5.39 -7.54 18.96
C PRO A 274 4.81 -8.74 18.21
N TYR A 275 4.17 -8.50 17.06
CA TYR A 275 3.56 -9.54 16.22
C TYR A 275 4.43 -9.94 15.02
N GLN A 276 5.61 -9.33 14.85
CA GLN A 276 6.56 -9.75 13.83
C GLN A 276 7.10 -11.14 14.14
N ASP A 277 6.97 -12.09 13.22
CA ASP A 277 7.51 -13.43 13.37
C ASP A 277 9.04 -13.39 13.53
N GLU A 278 9.53 -13.98 14.61
CA GLU A 278 10.95 -13.89 14.97
C GLU A 278 11.87 -14.59 13.93
N ALA A 279 11.42 -15.68 13.32
CA ALA A 279 12.22 -16.43 12.36
C ALA A 279 12.17 -15.80 10.96
N ALA A 280 10.97 -15.48 10.47
CA ALA A 280 10.77 -15.00 9.11
C ALA A 280 10.83 -13.48 8.98
N GLY A 281 10.65 -12.71 10.05
CA GLY A 281 10.58 -11.25 10.00
C GLY A 281 9.29 -10.69 9.38
N MET A 282 8.36 -11.55 9.00
CA MET A 282 7.09 -11.21 8.39
C MET A 282 5.95 -11.16 9.42
N TRP A 283 4.76 -10.75 8.99
CA TRP A 283 3.56 -10.79 9.82
C TRP A 283 2.51 -11.75 9.24
N TYR A 284 1.64 -12.24 10.11
CA TYR A 284 0.55 -13.13 9.75
C TYR A 284 -0.64 -12.36 9.16
N GLN A 285 -1.43 -13.01 8.29
CA GLN A 285 -2.62 -12.47 7.62
C GLN A 285 -3.60 -11.80 8.60
N VAL A 286 -3.90 -12.46 9.74
CA VAL A 286 -4.59 -11.86 10.89
C VAL A 286 -3.55 -11.69 11.99
N VAL A 287 -3.19 -10.43 12.26
CA VAL A 287 -1.95 -10.06 12.95
C VAL A 287 -1.83 -10.67 14.35
N ASN A 288 -2.87 -10.56 15.17
CA ASN A 288 -2.86 -11.02 16.56
C ASN A 288 -3.17 -12.53 16.72
N ARG A 289 -3.24 -13.27 15.61
CA ARG A 289 -3.51 -14.72 15.55
C ARG A 289 -2.30 -15.50 15.03
N GLY A 290 -1.09 -14.98 15.20
CA GLY A 290 0.14 -15.67 14.79
C GLY A 290 0.25 -17.06 15.37
N GLY A 291 0.70 -18.05 14.58
CA GLY A 291 0.85 -19.44 14.98
C GLY A 291 -0.45 -20.24 15.09
N ILE A 292 -1.63 -19.65 14.90
CA ILE A 292 -2.92 -20.36 14.89
C ILE A 292 -3.22 -20.82 13.47
N SER A 293 -3.20 -22.15 13.24
CA SER A 293 -3.55 -22.73 11.93
C SER A 293 -5.02 -22.44 11.56
N PRO A 294 -5.34 -22.10 10.32
CA PRO A 294 -4.49 -22.04 9.12
C PRO A 294 -3.89 -20.66 8.79
N ASN A 295 -3.72 -19.76 9.78
CA ASN A 295 -3.13 -18.45 9.54
C ASN A 295 -1.70 -18.58 8.97
N TYR A 296 -1.31 -17.67 8.10
CA TYR A 296 -0.05 -17.73 7.35
C TYR A 296 0.67 -16.38 7.34
N LEU A 297 1.98 -16.42 7.12
CA LEU A 297 2.80 -15.23 6.90
C LEU A 297 2.46 -14.64 5.53
N GLU A 298 1.95 -13.41 5.51
CA GLU A 298 1.34 -12.82 4.32
C GLU A 298 2.29 -11.79 3.69
N THR A 299 2.48 -11.87 2.38
CA THR A 299 3.48 -11.10 1.64
C THR A 299 3.13 -9.62 1.53
N SER A 300 1.90 -9.28 1.15
CA SER A 300 1.56 -7.89 0.78
C SER A 300 1.66 -6.94 1.96
N GLY A 301 1.03 -7.27 3.08
CA GLY A 301 1.10 -6.44 4.26
C GLY A 301 2.50 -6.41 4.87
N SER A 302 3.24 -7.53 4.83
CA SER A 302 4.64 -7.56 5.27
C SER A 302 5.54 -6.67 4.42
N ALA A 303 5.34 -6.63 3.09
CA ALA A 303 6.07 -5.75 2.18
C ALA A 303 5.73 -4.27 2.42
N ILE A 304 4.46 -3.96 2.70
CA ILE A 304 4.03 -2.61 3.06
C ILE A 304 4.73 -2.14 4.34
N PHE A 305 4.76 -2.98 5.40
CA PHE A 305 5.45 -2.60 6.63
C PHE A 305 6.97 -2.52 6.45
N ALA A 306 7.59 -3.38 5.64
CA ALA A 306 8.99 -3.25 5.27
C ALA A 306 9.29 -1.87 4.64
N TYR A 307 8.53 -1.48 3.63
CA TYR A 307 8.63 -0.17 2.99
C TYR A 307 8.39 0.97 3.99
N ALA A 308 7.25 0.95 4.70
CA ALA A 308 6.86 2.05 5.56
C ALA A 308 7.85 2.31 6.70
N ILE A 309 8.39 1.25 7.33
CA ILE A 309 9.40 1.36 8.38
C ILE A 309 10.71 1.93 7.79
N MET A 310 11.20 1.37 6.69
CA MET A 310 12.47 1.83 6.08
C MET A 310 12.37 3.28 5.60
N LYS A 311 11.29 3.65 4.92
CA LYS A 311 11.03 5.02 4.48
C LYS A 311 10.96 5.99 5.65
N SER A 312 10.26 5.62 6.72
CA SER A 312 10.11 6.51 7.89
C SER A 312 11.42 6.74 8.64
N VAL A 313 12.33 5.77 8.66
CA VAL A 313 13.68 5.96 9.17
C VAL A 313 14.46 6.93 8.27
N ARG A 314 14.42 6.74 6.96
CA ARG A 314 15.06 7.66 5.99
C ARG A 314 14.57 9.10 6.12
N LEU A 315 13.27 9.29 6.34
CA LEU A 315 12.65 10.61 6.50
C LEU A 315 12.79 11.19 7.92
N GLY A 316 13.38 10.45 8.87
CA GLY A 316 13.58 10.89 10.25
C GLY A 316 12.34 10.84 11.13
N TYR A 317 11.28 10.14 10.71
CA TYR A 317 10.05 9.95 11.49
C TYR A 317 10.18 8.82 12.52
N LEU A 318 11.00 7.82 12.23
CA LEU A 318 11.43 6.77 13.17
C LEU A 318 12.95 6.84 13.38
N PRO A 319 13.44 6.52 14.59
CA PRO A 319 14.90 6.39 14.82
C PRO A 319 15.48 5.15 14.12
N ASP A 320 16.79 5.14 13.86
CA ASP A 320 17.51 4.07 13.18
C ASP A 320 17.32 2.68 13.81
N THR A 321 16.97 2.62 15.10
CA THR A 321 16.71 1.37 15.81
C THR A 321 15.53 0.58 15.25
N TYR A 322 14.67 1.20 14.45
CA TYR A 322 13.54 0.52 13.77
C TYR A 322 13.96 -0.12 12.44
N LEU A 323 15.04 0.34 11.85
CA LEU A 323 15.50 -0.11 10.55
C LEU A 323 15.63 -1.64 10.42
N PRO A 324 16.22 -2.36 11.40
CA PRO A 324 16.37 -3.82 11.29
C PRO A 324 15.04 -4.57 11.14
N PHE A 325 13.94 -4.03 11.65
CA PHE A 325 12.62 -4.68 11.51
C PHE A 325 12.11 -4.63 10.07
N GLY A 326 12.28 -3.48 9.38
CA GLY A 326 11.92 -3.35 7.97
C GLY A 326 12.81 -4.19 7.06
N GLU A 327 14.13 -4.17 7.28
CA GLU A 327 15.09 -4.98 6.53
C GLU A 327 14.84 -6.49 6.70
N LYS A 328 14.55 -6.92 7.94
CA LYS A 328 14.23 -8.31 8.23
C LYS A 328 12.96 -8.78 7.54
N ALA A 329 11.92 -7.93 7.48
CA ALA A 329 10.69 -8.24 6.77
C ALA A 329 10.93 -8.37 5.26
N PHE A 330 11.65 -7.44 4.66
CA PHE A 330 12.05 -7.49 3.25
C PHE A 330 12.82 -8.78 2.94
N GLN A 331 13.85 -9.09 3.73
CA GLN A 331 14.65 -10.31 3.56
C GLN A 331 13.80 -11.57 3.71
N GLY A 332 12.90 -11.60 4.70
CA GLY A 332 12.02 -12.74 4.95
C GLY A 332 11.06 -13.02 3.80
N ILE A 333 10.53 -11.97 3.16
CA ILE A 333 9.70 -12.11 1.96
C ILE A 333 10.51 -12.72 0.82
N CYS A 334 11.71 -12.18 0.56
CA CYS A 334 12.58 -12.66 -0.49
C CYS A 334 12.99 -14.13 -0.26
N ASP A 335 13.38 -14.50 0.96
CA ASP A 335 13.82 -15.85 1.28
C ASP A 335 12.68 -16.89 1.23
N LYS A 336 11.44 -16.48 1.54
CA LYS A 336 10.31 -17.38 1.66
C LYS A 336 9.49 -17.50 0.40
N TYR A 337 9.27 -16.40 -0.31
CA TYR A 337 8.24 -16.30 -1.33
C TYR A 337 8.72 -15.83 -2.71
N LEU A 338 9.95 -15.31 -2.83
CA LEU A 338 10.53 -15.02 -4.13
C LEU A 338 11.28 -16.25 -4.62
N SER A 339 10.79 -16.87 -5.70
CA SER A 339 11.35 -18.11 -6.25
C SER A 339 11.45 -18.07 -7.77
N GLU A 340 12.27 -18.94 -8.33
CA GLU A 340 12.38 -19.14 -9.78
C GLU A 340 11.91 -20.56 -10.13
N GLU A 341 10.89 -20.66 -10.97
CA GLU A 341 10.33 -21.91 -11.47
C GLU A 341 10.35 -21.91 -13.02
N ASN A 342 11.00 -22.89 -13.62
CA ASN A 342 11.09 -23.03 -15.08
C ASN A 342 11.68 -21.79 -15.80
N GLY A 343 12.55 -21.03 -15.14
CA GLY A 343 13.15 -19.80 -15.67
C GLY A 343 12.31 -18.55 -15.49
N GLU A 344 11.16 -18.63 -14.84
CA GLU A 344 10.31 -17.49 -14.49
C GLU A 344 10.37 -17.20 -12.99
N LEU A 345 10.51 -15.93 -12.64
CA LEU A 345 10.48 -15.45 -11.27
C LEU A 345 9.05 -15.24 -10.80
N GLN A 346 8.80 -15.61 -9.55
CA GLN A 346 7.47 -15.57 -8.94
C GLN A 346 7.56 -15.08 -7.52
N LEU A 347 6.59 -14.24 -7.12
CA LEU A 347 6.36 -13.82 -5.75
C LEU A 347 5.06 -14.45 -5.24
N ASP A 348 5.13 -15.29 -4.23
CA ASP A 348 3.99 -16.03 -3.65
C ASP A 348 3.51 -15.43 -2.32
N GLY A 349 2.55 -16.09 -1.65
CA GLY A 349 2.09 -15.73 -0.31
C GLY A 349 1.23 -14.49 -0.23
N ILE A 350 0.61 -14.05 -1.34
CA ILE A 350 -0.19 -12.83 -1.43
C ILE A 350 -1.67 -13.17 -1.27
N CYS A 351 -2.34 -12.58 -0.28
CA CYS A 351 -3.80 -12.62 -0.18
C CYS A 351 -4.42 -11.89 -1.37
N LEU A 352 -5.28 -12.57 -2.14
CA LEU A 352 -5.88 -11.97 -3.33
C LEU A 352 -6.68 -10.72 -2.98
N VAL A 353 -7.70 -10.85 -2.14
CA VAL A 353 -8.56 -9.75 -1.70
C VAL A 353 -9.23 -10.11 -0.38
N ALA A 354 -9.48 -9.14 0.48
CA ALA A 354 -10.31 -9.35 1.66
C ALA A 354 -11.13 -8.08 1.93
N GLY A 355 -12.27 -7.98 1.27
CA GLY A 355 -13.26 -6.93 1.51
C GLY A 355 -14.27 -7.31 2.60
N LEU A 356 -15.12 -6.39 3.00
CA LEU A 356 -16.20 -6.62 3.97
C LEU A 356 -17.56 -6.33 3.33
N GLY A 357 -18.54 -7.14 3.68
CA GLY A 357 -19.89 -7.01 3.10
C GLY A 357 -20.00 -7.55 1.67
N ASN A 358 -21.02 -7.06 0.94
CA ASN A 358 -21.36 -7.53 -0.40
C ASN A 358 -22.09 -8.87 -0.43
N THR A 359 -22.42 -9.35 -1.64
CA THR A 359 -23.23 -10.57 -1.89
C THR A 359 -22.54 -11.87 -1.49
N GLU A 360 -21.25 -11.84 -1.19
CA GLU A 360 -20.41 -13.02 -0.92
C GLU A 360 -20.25 -13.34 0.58
N ASN A 361 -21.06 -12.73 1.44
CA ASN A 361 -20.97 -12.93 2.90
C ASN A 361 -19.55 -12.74 3.45
N ARG A 362 -18.91 -11.62 3.11
CA ARG A 362 -17.60 -11.23 3.63
C ARG A 362 -17.77 -10.70 5.05
N GLU A 363 -17.86 -11.64 6.00
CA GLU A 363 -18.23 -11.37 7.38
C GLU A 363 -17.08 -10.82 8.24
N GLY A 364 -15.84 -10.84 7.75
CA GLY A 364 -14.67 -10.36 8.48
C GLY A 364 -14.24 -11.21 9.66
N THR A 365 -14.74 -12.45 9.77
CA THR A 365 -14.30 -13.42 10.78
C THR A 365 -12.92 -13.96 10.49
N PHE A 366 -12.26 -14.60 11.45
CA PHE A 366 -10.98 -15.26 11.23
C PHE A 366 -11.06 -16.28 10.08
N GLU A 367 -12.10 -17.10 10.09
CA GLU A 367 -12.36 -18.12 9.09
C GLU A 367 -12.56 -17.53 7.69
N TYR A 368 -13.20 -16.35 7.60
CA TYR A 368 -13.31 -15.59 6.36
C TYR A 368 -11.94 -15.22 5.79
N TYR A 369 -11.07 -14.58 6.58
CA TYR A 369 -9.74 -14.20 6.12
C TYR A 369 -8.88 -15.41 5.74
N MET A 370 -9.12 -16.57 6.33
CA MET A 370 -8.40 -17.83 6.00
C MET A 370 -8.94 -18.51 4.73
N ARG A 371 -10.14 -18.16 4.27
CA ARG A 371 -10.71 -18.69 3.01
C ARG A 371 -10.29 -17.90 1.79
N GLU A 372 -9.82 -16.68 1.97
CA GLU A 372 -9.40 -15.85 0.84
C GLU A 372 -8.24 -16.50 0.08
N PRO A 373 -8.29 -16.52 -1.27
CA PRO A 373 -7.26 -17.15 -2.07
C PRO A 373 -5.87 -16.54 -1.83
N ILE A 374 -4.86 -17.40 -1.79
CA ILE A 374 -3.44 -17.01 -1.83
C ILE A 374 -2.98 -17.16 -3.27
N VAL A 375 -2.39 -16.10 -3.81
CA VAL A 375 -2.01 -16.03 -5.22
C VAL A 375 -0.56 -15.60 -5.40
N LYS A 376 -0.03 -15.86 -6.60
CA LYS A 376 1.31 -15.44 -7.03
C LYS A 376 1.20 -14.21 -7.94
N ASN A 377 2.24 -13.39 -7.91
CA ASN A 377 2.44 -12.27 -8.84
C ASN A 377 1.24 -11.32 -8.90
N GLU A 378 0.76 -10.90 -7.75
CA GLU A 378 -0.36 -9.95 -7.65
C GLU A 378 0.14 -8.57 -7.18
N ALA A 379 -0.37 -7.51 -7.79
CA ALA A 379 0.10 -6.14 -7.63
C ALA A 379 0.22 -5.68 -6.18
N LYS A 380 -0.72 -6.08 -5.32
CA LYS A 380 -0.76 -5.67 -3.89
C LYS A 380 0.41 -6.21 -3.07
N GLY A 381 1.08 -7.28 -3.56
CA GLY A 381 2.33 -7.77 -2.98
C GLY A 381 3.56 -7.25 -3.70
N ILE A 382 3.50 -7.14 -5.03
CA ILE A 382 4.65 -6.74 -5.85
C ILE A 382 5.00 -5.27 -5.64
N ALA A 383 4.03 -4.37 -5.77
CA ALA A 383 4.28 -2.93 -5.69
C ALA A 383 4.95 -2.51 -4.37
N PRO A 384 4.46 -2.91 -3.19
CA PRO A 384 5.13 -2.56 -1.95
C PRO A 384 6.48 -3.26 -1.76
N LEU A 385 6.70 -4.45 -2.34
CA LEU A 385 8.03 -5.08 -2.34
C LEU A 385 9.03 -4.27 -3.17
N ILE A 386 8.63 -3.76 -4.34
CA ILE A 386 9.45 -2.85 -5.15
C ILE A 386 9.75 -1.57 -4.37
N LEU A 387 8.76 -0.97 -3.72
CA LEU A 387 8.97 0.22 -2.88
C LEU A 387 9.94 -0.04 -1.72
N ALA A 388 9.82 -1.21 -1.06
CA ALA A 388 10.77 -1.62 -0.03
C ALA A 388 12.19 -1.85 -0.60
N TYR A 389 12.30 -2.42 -1.80
CA TYR A 389 13.56 -2.58 -2.52
C TYR A 389 14.22 -1.23 -2.83
N ILE A 390 13.45 -0.24 -3.22
CA ILE A 390 13.90 1.14 -3.43
C ILE A 390 14.55 1.70 -2.16
N GLU A 391 13.94 1.50 -1.00
CA GLU A 391 14.51 1.96 0.27
C GLU A 391 15.85 1.26 0.59
N ILE A 392 16.04 0.03 0.17
CA ILE A 392 17.34 -0.68 0.26
C ILE A 392 18.37 -0.05 -0.70
N LEU A 393 17.98 0.27 -1.96
CA LEU A 393 18.86 0.90 -2.95
C LEU A 393 19.36 2.27 -2.50
N MET A 394 18.50 3.09 -1.92
CA MET A 394 18.82 4.45 -1.47
C MET A 394 19.84 4.51 -0.31
N ARG A 395 20.21 3.39 0.30
CA ARG A 395 21.15 3.30 1.42
C ARG A 395 22.53 2.83 1.02
N LYS A 396 22.73 2.42 -0.21
CA LYS A 396 24.01 2.04 -0.78
C LYS A 396 24.74 3.22 -1.38
#